data_71f5b13df45298bbb229228d0b18ea78
#
_entry.id   71f5b13df45298bbb229228d0b18ea78
#
_cell.length_a   1.000
_cell.length_b   1.000
_cell.length_c   1.000
_cell.angle_alpha   90.00
_cell.angle_beta   90.00
_cell.angle_gamma   90.00
#
_symmetry.space_group_name_H-M   'P 1'
#
loop_
_entity.id
_entity.type
_entity.pdbx_description
1 polymer ?
#
loop_
_entity_poly.entity_id
_entity_poly.type
_entity_poly.pdbx_seq_one_letter_code
_entity_poly.pdbx_strand_id
1 'polypeptide(L)'
;AADLEEIDAECARQIESLKEQGNPENFDEFSDEEPLTPEEIASGIVDIEEECKDEKQLRTDAFNAFMKLSERDLISDEPLFREMTRYYSMYFKGGMGAEAVRDLLAAIDLPSEAEKLKAIIADEDSQKQKREKAVKRLEVVDAFLKGGNSPANMILDVIPVIPPDLRPMVQLDGGRFAASDLND
;
A
#
# COMPACT_ATOMS: atom_id res chain seq x y z
N ALA A 1 -2.38 -24.68 -3.98
CA ALA A 1 -2.06 -25.94 -3.27
C ALA A 1 -0.54 -26.14 -3.21
N ALA A 2 0.16 -26.18 -4.35
CA ALA A 2 1.62 -26.39 -4.37
C ALA A 2 2.40 -25.36 -3.52
N ASP A 3 2.03 -24.08 -3.62
CA ASP A 3 2.70 -23.00 -2.87
C ASP A 3 2.53 -23.14 -1.34
N LEU A 4 1.38 -23.63 -0.87
CA LEU A 4 1.15 -23.86 0.55
C LEU A 4 1.90 -25.10 1.06
N GLU A 5 2.08 -26.11 0.23
CA GLU A 5 2.89 -27.29 0.53
C GLU A 5 4.39 -26.93 0.61
N GLU A 6 4.84 -25.94 -0.19
CA GLU A 6 6.21 -25.44 -0.13
C GLU A 6 6.48 -24.70 1.19
N ILE A 7 5.53 -23.89 1.66
CA ILE A 7 5.62 -23.24 2.98
C ILE A 7 5.68 -24.29 4.09
N ASP A 8 4.84 -25.33 4.03
CA ASP A 8 4.87 -26.43 5.01
C ASP A 8 6.22 -27.15 5.04
N ALA A 9 6.81 -27.40 3.89
CA ALA A 9 8.12 -28.04 3.77
C ALA A 9 9.25 -27.15 4.30
N GLU A 10 9.17 -25.84 4.09
CA GLU A 10 10.15 -24.89 4.61
C GLU A 10 10.07 -24.79 6.14
N CYS A 11 8.86 -24.69 6.68
CA CYS A 11 8.62 -24.68 8.12
C CYS A 11 9.16 -25.96 8.80
N ALA A 12 8.92 -27.10 8.19
CA ALA A 12 9.42 -28.37 8.72
C ALA A 12 10.96 -28.38 8.76
N ARG A 13 11.62 -27.84 7.72
CA ARG A 13 13.08 -27.72 7.66
C ARG A 13 13.63 -26.78 8.73
N GLN A 14 12.98 -25.65 8.96
CA GLN A 14 13.40 -24.69 9.98
C GLN A 14 13.26 -25.28 11.39
N ILE A 15 12.16 -25.98 11.67
CA ILE A 15 11.96 -26.68 12.95
C ILE A 15 13.01 -27.78 13.15
N GLU A 16 13.36 -28.54 12.10
CA GLU A 16 14.39 -29.58 12.18
C GLU A 16 15.77 -28.96 12.44
N SER A 17 16.13 -27.90 11.73
CA SER A 17 17.37 -27.14 11.96
C SER A 17 17.46 -26.57 13.39
N LEU A 18 16.35 -26.05 13.93
CA LEU A 18 16.32 -25.56 15.31
C LEU A 18 16.54 -26.68 16.34
N LYS A 19 15.97 -27.86 16.08
CA LYS A 19 16.18 -29.05 16.94
C LYS A 19 17.64 -29.55 16.86
N GLU A 20 18.28 -29.47 15.71
CA GLU A 20 19.68 -29.82 15.53
C GLU A 20 20.62 -28.89 16.31
N GLN A 21 20.29 -27.60 16.43
CA GLN A 21 21.01 -26.63 17.26
C GLN A 21 20.91 -26.89 18.77
N GLY A 22 19.95 -27.66 19.20
CA GLY A 22 19.84 -28.11 20.59
C GLY A 22 20.51 -29.45 20.87
N ASN A 23 21.06 -30.12 19.84
CA ASN A 23 21.70 -31.42 20.04
C ASN A 23 23.17 -31.25 20.45
N PRO A 24 23.55 -31.63 21.68
CA PRO A 24 24.94 -31.46 22.16
C PRO A 24 25.98 -32.20 21.32
N GLU A 25 25.60 -33.22 20.59
CA GLU A 25 26.51 -34.01 19.74
C GLU A 25 27.00 -33.21 18.50
N ASN A 26 26.29 -32.11 18.15
CA ASN A 26 26.63 -31.24 17.01
C ASN A 26 27.62 -30.13 17.39
N PHE A 27 28.01 -29.98 18.64
CA PHE A 27 28.91 -28.93 19.11
C PHE A 27 30.29 -29.50 19.44
N ASP A 28 31.34 -28.85 18.92
CA ASP A 28 32.71 -29.19 19.21
C ASP A 28 33.13 -28.63 20.59
N GLU A 29 33.99 -29.38 21.32
CA GLU A 29 34.52 -29.00 22.64
C GLU A 29 35.28 -27.65 22.65
N PHE A 30 35.55 -27.09 21.46
CA PHE A 30 36.30 -25.84 21.22
C PHE A 30 35.40 -24.71 20.63
N SER A 31 34.11 -24.92 20.47
CA SER A 31 33.21 -23.88 20.00
C SER A 31 32.71 -23.00 21.16
N ASP A 32 32.74 -21.68 20.98
CA ASP A 32 32.20 -20.72 21.95
C ASP A 32 30.64 -20.70 21.94
N GLU A 33 30.01 -21.54 21.14
CA GLU A 33 28.54 -21.64 21.01
C GLU A 33 28.01 -22.74 21.92
N GLU A 34 27.06 -22.40 22.78
CA GLU A 34 26.37 -23.35 23.64
C GLU A 34 25.13 -23.89 22.92
N PRO A 35 24.79 -25.20 23.07
CA PRO A 35 23.56 -25.75 22.52
C PRO A 35 22.33 -25.09 23.15
N LEU A 36 21.29 -24.86 22.32
CA LEU A 36 20.04 -24.28 22.78
C LEU A 36 19.38 -25.16 23.86
N THR A 37 18.83 -24.52 24.86
CA THR A 37 18.09 -25.21 25.90
C THR A 37 16.75 -25.75 25.38
N PRO A 38 16.19 -26.80 25.98
CA PRO A 38 14.88 -27.32 25.58
C PRO A 38 13.74 -26.29 25.64
N GLU A 39 13.84 -25.28 26.52
CA GLU A 39 12.87 -24.20 26.64
C GLU A 39 12.98 -23.21 25.45
N GLU A 40 14.21 -22.88 25.07
CA GLU A 40 14.46 -22.01 23.89
C GLU A 40 14.02 -22.67 22.59
N ILE A 41 14.30 -23.98 22.46
CA ILE A 41 13.81 -24.76 21.29
C ILE A 41 12.29 -24.79 21.25
N ALA A 42 11.63 -25.02 22.38
CA ALA A 42 10.17 -25.07 22.44
C ALA A 42 9.54 -23.72 22.09
N SER A 43 10.14 -22.61 22.59
CA SER A 43 9.70 -21.26 22.23
C SER A 43 9.91 -20.97 20.74
N GLY A 44 11.10 -21.27 20.22
CA GLY A 44 11.41 -21.06 18.81
C GLY A 44 10.53 -21.88 17.85
N ILE A 45 10.13 -23.10 18.24
CA ILE A 45 9.18 -23.89 17.44
C ILE A 45 7.82 -23.19 17.39
N VAL A 46 7.32 -22.66 18.50
CA VAL A 46 6.03 -21.94 18.53
C VAL A 46 6.10 -20.70 17.63
N ASP A 47 7.20 -19.94 17.71
CA ASP A 47 7.40 -18.74 16.88
C ASP A 47 7.40 -19.11 15.38
N ILE A 48 8.13 -20.16 14.98
CA ILE A 48 8.15 -20.65 13.60
C ILE A 48 6.76 -21.11 13.15
N GLU A 49 6.04 -21.85 13.97
CA GLU A 49 4.68 -22.31 13.63
C GLU A 49 3.71 -21.13 13.44
N GLU A 50 3.83 -20.07 14.25
CA GLU A 50 3.01 -18.87 14.14
C GLU A 50 3.35 -18.08 12.86
N GLU A 51 4.64 -17.85 12.58
CA GLU A 51 5.09 -17.21 11.33
C GLU A 51 4.62 -17.96 10.08
N CYS A 52 4.73 -19.28 10.10
CA CYS A 52 4.27 -20.13 9.00
C CYS A 52 2.76 -20.05 8.78
N LYS A 53 2.01 -19.98 9.85
CA LYS A 53 0.56 -19.81 9.77
C LYS A 53 0.18 -18.47 9.18
N ASP A 54 0.87 -17.41 9.60
CA ASP A 54 0.64 -16.05 9.11
C ASP A 54 1.01 -15.94 7.62
N GLU A 55 2.11 -16.54 7.19
CA GLU A 55 2.50 -16.57 5.78
C GLU A 55 1.48 -17.31 4.91
N LYS A 56 0.99 -18.46 5.36
CA LYS A 56 -0.09 -19.19 4.66
C LYS A 56 -1.38 -18.39 4.57
N GLN A 57 -1.73 -17.70 5.65
CA GLN A 57 -2.91 -16.86 5.67
C GLN A 57 -2.75 -15.72 4.67
N LEU A 58 -1.63 -15.00 4.71
CA LEU A 58 -1.33 -13.91 3.78
C LEU A 58 -1.37 -14.39 2.31
N ARG A 59 -0.78 -15.55 2.01
CA ARG A 59 -0.81 -16.16 0.69
C ARG A 59 -2.22 -16.48 0.20
N THR A 60 -3.04 -17.01 1.11
CA THR A 60 -4.44 -17.34 0.84
C THR A 60 -5.26 -16.07 0.61
N ASP A 61 -5.03 -15.04 1.43
CA ASP A 61 -5.71 -13.76 1.32
C ASP A 61 -5.30 -13.02 0.03
N ALA A 62 -4.03 -13.09 -0.36
CA ALA A 62 -3.55 -12.54 -1.63
C ALA A 62 -4.22 -13.20 -2.85
N PHE A 63 -4.38 -14.52 -2.83
CA PHE A 63 -5.11 -15.24 -3.88
C PHE A 63 -6.59 -14.84 -3.92
N ASN A 64 -7.24 -14.79 -2.76
CA ASN A 64 -8.65 -14.43 -2.66
C ASN A 64 -8.91 -12.96 -3.09
N ALA A 65 -7.99 -12.06 -2.74
CA ALA A 65 -8.04 -10.67 -3.16
C ALA A 65 -7.84 -10.55 -4.67
N PHE A 66 -6.86 -11.26 -5.23
CA PHE A 66 -6.62 -11.30 -6.67
C PHE A 66 -7.86 -11.80 -7.46
N MET A 67 -8.52 -12.85 -6.97
CA MET A 67 -9.72 -13.41 -7.62
C MET A 67 -10.92 -12.45 -7.60
N LYS A 68 -10.94 -11.49 -6.69
CA LYS A 68 -12.02 -10.48 -6.55
C LYS A 68 -11.64 -9.13 -7.16
N LEU A 69 -10.40 -8.98 -7.64
CA LEU A 69 -9.85 -7.72 -8.12
C LEU A 69 -10.67 -7.18 -9.30
N SER A 70 -11.05 -5.92 -9.21
CA SER A 70 -11.73 -5.17 -10.27
C SER A 70 -10.85 -4.01 -10.74
N GLU A 71 -11.20 -3.42 -11.89
CA GLU A 71 -10.51 -2.23 -12.38
C GLU A 71 -10.62 -1.07 -11.39
N ARG A 72 -9.49 -0.46 -11.05
CA ARG A 72 -9.37 0.68 -10.14
C ARG A 72 -9.72 0.39 -8.69
N ASP A 73 -9.62 -0.87 -8.26
CA ASP A 73 -9.75 -1.22 -6.86
C ASP A 73 -8.62 -0.62 -6.03
N LEU A 74 -8.96 -0.20 -4.83
CA LEU A 74 -8.02 0.31 -3.85
C LEU A 74 -7.68 -0.81 -2.85
N ILE A 75 -6.41 -1.20 -2.82
CA ILE A 75 -5.86 -2.13 -1.84
C ILE A 75 -5.18 -1.29 -0.76
N SER A 76 -5.74 -1.23 0.45
CA SER A 76 -5.22 -0.46 1.57
C SER A 76 -4.16 -1.21 2.38
N ASP A 77 -4.08 -2.52 2.24
CA ASP A 77 -3.14 -3.38 2.95
C ASP A 77 -1.86 -3.54 2.12
N GLU A 78 -0.76 -2.98 2.60
CA GLU A 78 0.53 -3.00 1.91
C GLU A 78 1.16 -4.40 1.85
N PRO A 79 1.21 -5.22 2.91
CA PRO A 79 1.64 -6.61 2.86
C PRO A 79 0.89 -7.43 1.82
N LEU A 80 -0.43 -7.31 1.80
CA LEU A 80 -1.30 -7.98 0.82
C LEU A 80 -0.97 -7.55 -0.60
N PHE A 81 -0.79 -6.25 -0.85
CA PHE A 81 -0.44 -5.73 -2.18
C PHE A 81 0.93 -6.24 -2.65
N ARG A 82 1.92 -6.29 -1.75
CA ARG A 82 3.26 -6.82 -2.07
C ARG A 82 3.19 -8.29 -2.47
N GLU A 83 2.45 -9.08 -1.71
CA GLU A 83 2.28 -10.52 -1.98
C GLU A 83 1.52 -10.74 -3.30
N MET A 84 0.45 -10.00 -3.55
CA MET A 84 -0.26 -10.04 -4.84
C MET A 84 0.67 -9.67 -6.00
N THR A 85 1.49 -8.64 -5.85
CA THR A 85 2.42 -8.20 -6.89
C THR A 85 3.50 -9.24 -7.14
N ARG A 86 4.01 -9.89 -6.09
CA ARG A 86 5.03 -10.93 -6.20
C ARG A 86 4.58 -12.12 -7.06
N TYR A 87 3.33 -12.58 -6.88
CA TYR A 87 2.84 -13.80 -7.54
C TYR A 87 1.96 -13.56 -8.76
N TYR A 88 1.29 -12.40 -8.83
CA TYR A 88 0.25 -12.14 -9.85
C TYR A 88 0.51 -10.90 -10.71
N SER A 89 1.71 -10.31 -10.64
CA SER A 89 2.05 -9.09 -11.41
C SER A 89 1.92 -9.23 -12.93
N MET A 90 1.96 -10.45 -13.45
CA MET A 90 1.75 -10.72 -14.87
C MET A 90 0.29 -10.56 -15.32
N TYR A 91 -0.65 -10.59 -14.38
CA TYR A 91 -2.09 -10.59 -14.66
C TYR A 91 -2.78 -9.27 -14.35
N PHE A 92 -2.15 -8.39 -13.58
CA PHE A 92 -2.69 -7.06 -13.26
C PHE A 92 -1.58 -6.02 -13.18
N LYS A 93 -1.94 -4.77 -13.41
CA LYS A 93 -1.04 -3.63 -13.22
C LYS A 93 -1.48 -2.89 -11.96
N GLY A 94 -0.68 -2.96 -10.93
CA GLY A 94 -0.84 -2.18 -9.70
C GLY A 94 0.23 -1.10 -9.59
N GLY A 95 -0.10 -0.01 -8.92
CA GLY A 95 0.83 1.07 -8.62
C GLY A 95 0.65 1.53 -7.18
N MET A 96 1.65 2.18 -6.62
CA MET A 96 1.68 2.62 -5.23
C MET A 96 1.82 4.14 -5.14
N GLY A 97 1.16 4.75 -4.16
CA GLY A 97 1.34 6.16 -3.83
C GLY A 97 0.85 7.16 -4.88
N ALA A 98 1.43 8.35 -4.87
CA ALA A 98 1.02 9.47 -5.70
C ALA A 98 1.25 9.25 -7.21
N GLU A 99 2.26 8.45 -7.57
CA GLU A 99 2.56 8.11 -8.96
C GLU A 99 1.42 7.29 -9.59
N ALA A 100 0.89 6.31 -8.87
CA ALA A 100 -0.26 5.53 -9.32
C ALA A 100 -1.51 6.40 -9.49
N VAL A 101 -1.73 7.35 -8.59
CA VAL A 101 -2.85 8.31 -8.72
C VAL A 101 -2.65 9.21 -9.93
N ARG A 102 -1.42 9.67 -10.20
CA ARG A 102 -1.10 10.44 -11.41
C ARG A 102 -1.42 9.66 -12.69
N ASP A 103 -1.01 8.40 -12.75
CA ASP A 103 -1.26 7.53 -13.91
C ASP A 103 -2.77 7.35 -14.15
N LEU A 104 -3.54 7.14 -13.09
CA LEU A 104 -4.99 7.04 -13.16
C LEU A 104 -5.64 8.35 -13.64
N LEU A 105 -5.15 9.50 -13.16
CA LEU A 105 -5.64 10.81 -13.58
C LEU A 105 -5.27 11.13 -15.03
N ALA A 106 -4.07 10.75 -15.48
CA ALA A 106 -3.61 10.92 -16.85
C ALA A 106 -4.41 10.08 -17.86
N ALA A 107 -4.90 8.91 -17.41
CA ALA A 107 -5.70 8.02 -18.25
C ALA A 107 -7.16 8.47 -18.43
N ILE A 108 -7.60 9.54 -17.76
CA ILE A 108 -8.99 10.05 -17.89
C ILE A 108 -9.14 10.83 -19.20
N ASP A 109 -10.02 10.35 -20.05
CA ASP A 109 -10.50 11.11 -21.21
C ASP A 109 -11.63 12.06 -20.79
N LEU A 110 -11.28 13.33 -20.57
CA LEU A 110 -12.22 14.34 -20.06
C LEU A 110 -13.43 14.56 -20.97
N PRO A 111 -13.33 14.68 -22.30
CA PRO A 111 -14.47 14.80 -23.19
C PRO A 111 -15.45 13.64 -23.08
N SER A 112 -14.95 12.40 -23.15
CA SER A 112 -15.78 11.19 -23.03
C SER A 112 -16.46 11.10 -21.66
N GLU A 113 -15.74 11.44 -20.59
CA GLU A 113 -16.30 11.46 -19.24
C GLU A 113 -17.40 12.51 -19.08
N ALA A 114 -17.24 13.71 -19.66
CA ALA A 114 -18.25 14.74 -19.66
C ALA A 114 -19.55 14.28 -20.37
N GLU A 115 -19.45 13.61 -21.50
CA GLU A 115 -20.61 13.08 -22.23
C GLU A 115 -21.33 12.01 -21.42
N LYS A 116 -20.61 11.08 -20.78
CA LYS A 116 -21.21 10.06 -19.90
C LYS A 116 -21.96 10.69 -18.72
N LEU A 117 -21.36 11.69 -18.09
CA LEU A 117 -22.00 12.39 -16.97
C LEU A 117 -23.24 13.15 -17.39
N LYS A 118 -23.23 13.83 -18.54
CA LYS A 118 -24.40 14.49 -19.12
C LYS A 118 -25.54 13.51 -19.43
N ALA A 119 -25.19 12.32 -19.95
CA ALA A 119 -26.17 11.27 -20.18
C ALA A 119 -26.85 10.78 -18.88
N ILE A 120 -26.07 10.59 -17.80
CA ILE A 120 -26.60 10.20 -16.47
C ILE A 120 -27.50 11.29 -15.89
N ILE A 121 -27.18 12.56 -16.11
CA ILE A 121 -27.99 13.69 -15.62
C ILE A 121 -29.33 13.82 -16.40
N ALA A 122 -29.31 13.54 -17.70
CA ALA A 122 -30.47 13.57 -18.57
C ALA A 122 -31.41 12.36 -18.39
N ASP A 123 -30.92 11.28 -17.82
CA ASP A 123 -31.71 10.08 -17.55
C ASP A 123 -32.70 10.31 -16.39
N GLU A 124 -34.00 10.35 -16.68
CA GLU A 124 -35.06 10.59 -15.70
C GLU A 124 -35.25 9.42 -14.73
N ASP A 125 -34.91 8.21 -15.15
CA ASP A 125 -35.01 6.98 -14.33
C ASP A 125 -33.82 6.82 -13.36
N SER A 126 -32.81 7.66 -13.50
CA SER A 126 -31.60 7.62 -12.65
C SER A 126 -31.92 8.09 -11.23
N GLN A 127 -31.41 7.34 -10.22
CA GLN A 127 -31.58 7.69 -8.81
C GLN A 127 -31.08 9.11 -8.51
N LYS A 128 -31.82 9.87 -7.71
CA LYS A 128 -31.51 11.26 -7.34
C LYS A 128 -30.06 11.42 -6.84
N GLN A 129 -29.60 10.53 -5.96
CA GLN A 129 -28.22 10.57 -5.44
C GLN A 129 -27.16 10.38 -6.54
N LYS A 130 -27.42 9.51 -7.53
CA LYS A 130 -26.52 9.28 -8.66
C LYS A 130 -26.42 10.53 -9.53
N ARG A 131 -27.54 11.20 -9.78
CA ARG A 131 -27.59 12.47 -10.54
C ARG A 131 -26.84 13.59 -9.80
N GLU A 132 -27.06 13.76 -8.50
CA GLU A 132 -26.35 14.78 -7.69
C GLU A 132 -24.81 14.56 -7.70
N LYS A 133 -24.37 13.32 -7.59
CA LYS A 133 -22.94 12.98 -7.73
C LYS A 133 -22.41 13.27 -9.12
N ALA A 134 -23.19 12.95 -10.15
CA ALA A 134 -22.82 13.21 -11.54
C ALA A 134 -22.69 14.71 -11.83
N VAL A 135 -23.59 15.55 -11.28
CA VAL A 135 -23.52 17.02 -11.41
C VAL A 135 -22.23 17.55 -10.81
N LYS A 136 -21.94 17.19 -9.55
CA LYS A 136 -20.70 17.64 -8.86
C LYS A 136 -19.44 17.20 -9.61
N ARG A 137 -19.45 15.99 -10.14
CA ARG A 137 -18.30 15.48 -10.92
C ARG A 137 -18.17 16.20 -12.26
N LEU A 138 -19.29 16.50 -12.93
CA LEU A 138 -19.29 17.25 -14.18
C LEU A 138 -18.75 18.67 -14.02
N GLU A 139 -19.06 19.35 -12.91
CA GLU A 139 -18.52 20.68 -12.61
C GLU A 139 -16.99 20.67 -12.59
N VAL A 140 -16.38 19.63 -11.96
CA VAL A 140 -14.92 19.48 -11.92
C VAL A 140 -14.35 19.17 -13.30
N VAL A 141 -14.97 18.24 -14.04
CA VAL A 141 -14.54 17.87 -15.40
C VAL A 141 -14.62 19.06 -16.34
N ASP A 142 -15.70 19.84 -16.29
CA ASP A 142 -15.87 21.06 -17.08
C ASP A 142 -14.84 22.14 -16.74
N ALA A 143 -14.45 22.25 -15.46
CA ALA A 143 -13.41 23.18 -15.03
C ALA A 143 -12.04 22.82 -15.65
N PHE A 144 -11.68 21.54 -15.69
CA PHE A 144 -10.48 21.07 -16.37
C PHE A 144 -10.53 21.32 -17.88
N LEU A 145 -11.65 21.00 -18.52
CA LEU A 145 -11.84 21.21 -19.96
C LEU A 145 -11.73 22.70 -20.36
N LYS A 146 -12.34 23.59 -19.58
CA LYS A 146 -12.28 25.04 -19.80
C LYS A 146 -10.93 25.63 -19.48
N GLY A 147 -10.27 25.12 -18.44
CA GLY A 147 -8.94 25.59 -18.01
C GLY A 147 -7.79 25.08 -18.86
N GLY A 148 -8.00 24.06 -19.70
CA GLY A 148 -6.96 23.45 -20.53
C GLY A 148 -5.88 22.71 -19.72
N ASN A 149 -6.15 22.42 -18.45
CA ASN A 149 -5.22 21.73 -17.57
C ASN A 149 -5.49 20.21 -17.56
N SER A 150 -4.41 19.42 -17.43
CA SER A 150 -4.54 17.97 -17.21
C SER A 150 -4.86 17.67 -15.74
N PRO A 151 -5.77 16.72 -15.44
CA PRO A 151 -5.99 16.27 -14.07
C PRO A 151 -4.71 15.72 -13.40
N ALA A 152 -3.76 15.18 -14.15
CA ALA A 152 -2.47 14.71 -13.64
C ALA A 152 -1.66 15.81 -12.95
N ASN A 153 -1.88 17.09 -13.30
CA ASN A 153 -1.21 18.24 -12.68
C ASN A 153 -1.65 18.50 -11.22
N MET A 154 -2.66 17.78 -10.74
CA MET A 154 -3.02 17.79 -9.31
C MET A 154 -1.95 17.09 -8.43
N ILE A 155 -1.14 16.25 -9.04
CA ILE A 155 -0.01 15.61 -8.36
C ILE A 155 1.24 16.44 -8.64
N LEU A 156 1.81 16.97 -7.56
CA LEU A 156 3.00 17.83 -7.64
C LEU A 156 4.27 16.99 -7.59
N ASP A 157 5.18 17.20 -8.55
CA ASP A 157 6.52 16.61 -8.52
C ASP A 157 7.47 17.43 -7.63
N VAL A 158 7.23 18.74 -7.55
CA VAL A 158 8.03 19.69 -6.78
C VAL A 158 7.11 20.59 -5.98
N ILE A 159 7.35 20.65 -4.68
CA ILE A 159 6.62 21.56 -3.79
C ILE A 159 7.33 22.91 -3.82
N PRO A 160 6.65 24.01 -4.22
CA PRO A 160 7.22 25.34 -4.15
C PRO A 160 7.39 25.77 -2.67
N VAL A 161 8.59 26.15 -2.30
CA VAL A 161 8.91 26.59 -0.94
C VAL A 161 9.21 28.08 -0.97
N ILE A 162 8.54 28.84 -0.11
CA ILE A 162 8.79 30.28 0.04
C ILE A 162 10.17 30.47 0.69
N PRO A 163 11.01 31.41 0.16
CA PRO A 163 12.29 31.73 0.79
C PRO A 163 12.18 32.09 2.28
N PRO A 164 13.16 31.73 3.12
CA PRO A 164 13.13 31.99 4.55
C PRO A 164 12.92 33.46 4.91
N ASP A 165 13.43 34.40 4.11
CA ASP A 165 13.28 35.84 4.31
C ASP A 165 11.83 36.33 4.22
N LEU A 166 10.98 35.59 3.47
CA LEU A 166 9.54 35.89 3.33
C LEU A 166 8.67 35.21 4.38
N ARG A 167 9.26 34.34 5.20
CA ARG A 167 8.61 33.64 6.31
C ARG A 167 9.47 33.75 7.58
N PRO A 168 9.73 34.95 8.07
CA PRO A 168 10.68 35.17 9.15
C PRO A 168 10.20 34.58 10.46
N MET A 169 11.14 34.07 11.26
CA MET A 169 10.97 33.76 12.66
C MET A 169 11.53 34.93 13.48
N VAL A 170 10.67 35.61 14.21
CA VAL A 170 11.02 36.82 14.97
C VAL A 170 11.09 36.48 16.46
N GLN A 171 12.16 36.90 17.12
CA GLN A 171 12.28 36.76 18.56
C GLN A 171 11.51 37.91 19.25
N LEU A 172 10.59 37.55 20.13
CA LEU A 172 9.83 38.46 20.95
C LEU A 172 10.54 38.72 22.28
N ASP A 173 10.17 39.81 22.94
CA ASP A 173 10.62 40.11 24.30
C ASP A 173 10.29 38.95 25.25
N GLY A 174 11.27 38.53 26.06
CA GLY A 174 11.14 37.39 26.96
C GLY A 174 11.55 36.03 26.35
N GLY A 175 12.29 36.02 25.23
CA GLY A 175 12.90 34.83 24.66
C GLY A 175 11.94 33.90 23.90
N ARG A 176 10.70 34.32 23.65
CA ARG A 176 9.72 33.58 22.83
C ARG A 176 9.91 33.93 21.35
N PHE A 177 9.67 32.97 20.49
CA PHE A 177 9.69 33.17 19.05
C PHE A 177 8.27 33.25 18.51
N ALA A 178 8.03 34.18 17.58
CA ALA A 178 6.85 34.19 16.73
C ALA A 178 7.27 33.71 15.34
N ALA A 179 6.65 32.65 14.88
CA ALA A 179 6.83 32.14 13.54
C ALA A 179 5.64 32.52 12.66
N SER A 180 5.86 32.60 11.36
CA SER A 180 4.76 32.66 10.39
C SER A 180 4.13 31.24 10.31
N ASP A 181 2.80 31.17 10.14
CA ASP A 181 2.05 29.94 9.90
C ASP A 181 2.57 29.15 8.65
N LEU A 182 3.35 29.85 7.82
CA LEU A 182 4.04 29.22 6.66
C LEU A 182 5.27 28.39 7.05
N ASN A 183 5.65 28.35 8.33
CA ASN A 183 6.75 27.53 8.85
C ASN A 183 6.26 26.23 9.51
N ASP A 184 4.95 26.10 9.72
CA ASP A 184 4.30 24.89 10.23
C ASP A 184 3.94 23.96 9.06
#